data_88a2a2be03ade111aa0549ce79a6946c
#
_entry.id   88a2a2be03ade111aa0549ce79a6946c
#
_cell.length_a   1.000
_cell.length_b   1.000
_cell.length_c   1.000
_cell.angle_alpha   90.00
_cell.angle_beta   90.00
_cell.angle_gamma   90.00
#
_symmetry.space_group_name_H-M   'P 1'
#
loop_
_entity.id
_entity.type
_entity.pdbx_description
1 polymer ?
#
loop_
_entity_poly.entity_id
_entity_poly.type
_entity_poly.pdbx_seq_one_letter_code
_entity_poly.pdbx_strand_id
1 'polypeptide(L)'
;MSSCEAATGGEVFCLAWVTLMSYMRMATHPSIFGKPLTHDQAARNVEALTSAAHCRVIGEQDGFWDVYREVTGAVPTRGNEVRDAHLASLLRQHGVKTIYTHDKDFRKFDFLQVRDPLI
;
A
#
# COMPACT_ATOMS: atom_id res chain seq x y z
N MET A 1 2.65 -9.11 2.68
CA MET A 1 1.85 -7.99 2.13
C MET A 1 2.41 -6.68 2.65
N SER A 2 2.61 -5.76 1.75
CA SER A 2 3.09 -4.46 2.19
C SER A 2 2.03 -3.78 3.03
N SER A 3 2.46 -3.13 4.09
CA SER A 3 1.57 -2.42 4.98
C SER A 3 1.54 -0.95 4.61
N CYS A 4 0.73 -0.21 5.31
CA CYS A 4 0.71 1.22 5.17
C CYS A 4 1.93 1.82 5.84
N GLU A 5 2.19 3.04 5.52
CA GLU A 5 3.18 3.86 6.18
C GLU A 5 2.54 4.64 7.31
N ALA A 6 3.35 5.10 8.23
CA ALA A 6 2.87 5.91 9.34
C ALA A 6 3.69 7.19 9.42
N ALA A 7 3.01 8.28 9.69
CA ALA A 7 3.66 9.52 9.98
C ALA A 7 4.01 9.58 11.46
N THR A 8 5.11 10.27 11.77
CA THR A 8 5.46 10.52 13.15
C THR A 8 4.59 11.64 13.73
N GLY A 9 4.70 11.86 15.01
CA GLY A 9 3.93 12.90 15.67
C GLY A 9 2.50 12.50 15.86
N GLY A 10 1.60 13.04 15.10
CA GLY A 10 0.18 12.77 15.21
C GLY A 10 -0.24 11.34 14.89
N GLU A 11 0.69 10.50 14.51
CA GLU A 11 0.46 9.09 14.25
C GLU A 11 -0.59 8.84 13.19
N VAL A 12 -0.61 9.67 12.16
CA VAL A 12 -1.46 9.44 11.01
C VAL A 12 -0.81 8.38 10.14
N PHE A 13 -1.55 7.36 9.78
CA PHE A 13 -1.08 6.37 8.83
C PHE A 13 -1.97 6.38 7.60
N CYS A 14 -1.38 6.03 6.47
CA CYS A 14 -2.07 6.05 5.19
C CYS A 14 -2.22 4.64 4.65
N LEU A 15 -3.38 4.38 4.07
CA LEU A 15 -3.66 3.11 3.39
C LEU A 15 -4.04 3.43 1.95
N ALA A 16 -3.39 2.75 1.01
CA ALA A 16 -3.73 2.93 -0.39
C ALA A 16 -4.92 2.06 -0.76
N TRP A 17 -5.82 2.57 -1.60
CA TRP A 17 -6.95 1.78 -2.07
C TRP A 17 -6.50 0.48 -2.73
N VAL A 18 -5.38 0.50 -3.46
CA VAL A 18 -4.88 -0.72 -4.11
C VAL A 18 -4.56 -1.79 -3.07
N THR A 19 -4.04 -1.40 -1.91
CA THR A 19 -3.75 -2.33 -0.82
C THR A 19 -5.03 -2.87 -0.20
N LEU A 20 -6.01 -2.00 0.01
CA LEU A 20 -7.30 -2.41 0.57
C LEU A 20 -8.03 -3.38 -0.35
N MET A 21 -7.99 -3.13 -1.66
CA MET A 21 -8.62 -4.03 -2.62
C MET A 21 -7.88 -5.37 -2.70
N SER A 22 -6.57 -5.37 -2.55
CA SER A 22 -5.80 -6.62 -2.45
C SER A 22 -6.21 -7.43 -1.23
N TYR A 23 -6.42 -6.76 -0.10
CA TYR A 23 -6.95 -7.42 1.10
C TYR A 23 -8.31 -8.05 0.82
N MET A 24 -9.22 -7.30 0.21
CA MET A 24 -10.55 -7.81 -0.09
C MET A 24 -10.49 -9.09 -0.92
N ARG A 25 -9.64 -9.07 -1.95
CA ARG A 25 -9.48 -10.23 -2.82
C ARG A 25 -8.92 -11.44 -2.07
N MET A 26 -7.89 -11.21 -1.26
CA MET A 26 -7.22 -12.29 -0.56
C MET A 26 -8.10 -12.86 0.56
N ALA A 27 -8.74 -12.01 1.33
CA ALA A 27 -9.55 -12.44 2.47
C ALA A 27 -10.77 -13.26 2.06
N THR A 28 -11.28 -13.03 0.85
CA THR A 28 -12.47 -13.74 0.35
C THR A 28 -12.12 -14.88 -0.59
N HIS A 29 -10.84 -15.14 -0.85
CA HIS A 29 -10.43 -16.13 -1.85
C HIS A 29 -10.39 -17.52 -1.24
N PRO A 30 -11.18 -18.47 -1.77
CA PRO A 30 -11.27 -19.82 -1.18
C PRO A 30 -9.98 -20.63 -1.30
N SER A 31 -9.11 -20.29 -2.26
CA SER A 31 -7.84 -21.01 -2.43
C SER A 31 -6.74 -20.52 -1.50
N ILE A 32 -6.92 -19.35 -0.87
CA ILE A 32 -5.91 -18.78 0.02
C ILE A 32 -6.21 -19.16 1.47
N PHE A 33 -7.49 -19.13 1.86
CA PHE A 33 -7.89 -19.48 3.21
C PHE A 33 -8.86 -20.66 3.17
N GLY A 34 -8.69 -21.59 4.11
CA GLY A 34 -9.59 -22.74 4.24
C GLY A 34 -11.02 -22.30 4.58
N LYS A 35 -11.15 -21.19 5.31
CA LYS A 35 -12.45 -20.58 5.59
C LYS A 35 -12.36 -19.10 5.23
N PRO A 36 -12.61 -18.77 3.98
CA PRO A 36 -12.54 -17.37 3.57
C PRO A 36 -13.65 -16.54 4.22
N LEU A 37 -13.40 -15.26 4.39
CA LEU A 37 -14.43 -14.34 4.84
C LEU A 37 -15.45 -14.13 3.71
N THR A 38 -16.68 -13.83 4.08
CA THR A 38 -17.63 -13.35 3.09
C THR A 38 -17.21 -11.94 2.66
N HIS A 39 -17.69 -11.50 1.52
CA HIS A 39 -17.42 -10.15 1.06
C HIS A 39 -17.86 -9.12 2.11
N ASP A 40 -19.03 -9.31 2.71
CA ASP A 40 -19.55 -8.40 3.72
C ASP A 40 -18.64 -8.34 4.95
N GLN A 41 -18.14 -9.48 5.41
CA GLN A 41 -17.24 -9.52 6.57
C GLN A 41 -15.95 -8.79 6.27
N ALA A 42 -15.36 -9.02 5.10
CA ALA A 42 -14.14 -8.33 4.70
C ALA A 42 -14.39 -6.83 4.55
N ALA A 43 -15.52 -6.46 3.96
CA ALA A 43 -15.87 -5.04 3.81
C ALA A 43 -16.02 -4.34 5.15
N ARG A 44 -16.60 -5.01 6.15
CA ARG A 44 -16.72 -4.44 7.49
C ARG A 44 -15.37 -4.21 8.13
N ASN A 45 -14.41 -5.09 7.88
CA ASN A 45 -13.05 -4.90 8.38
C ASN A 45 -12.40 -3.68 7.76
N VAL A 46 -12.59 -3.48 6.45
CA VAL A 46 -12.07 -2.30 5.76
C VAL A 46 -12.73 -1.04 6.31
N GLU A 47 -14.04 -1.05 6.50
CA GLU A 47 -14.78 0.10 7.04
C GLU A 47 -14.31 0.45 8.45
N ALA A 48 -14.10 -0.54 9.28
CA ALA A 48 -13.59 -0.31 10.63
C ALA A 48 -12.22 0.34 10.61
N LEU A 49 -11.34 -0.14 9.73
CA LEU A 49 -9.99 0.38 9.62
C LEU A 49 -9.97 1.80 9.06
N THR A 50 -10.73 2.04 7.99
CA THR A 50 -10.73 3.35 7.34
C THR A 50 -11.50 4.41 8.13
N SER A 51 -12.33 3.99 9.08
CA SER A 51 -13.03 4.90 9.99
C SER A 51 -12.19 5.32 11.18
N ALA A 52 -11.02 4.71 11.37
CA ALA A 52 -10.16 5.08 12.48
C ALA A 52 -9.70 6.53 12.35
N ALA A 53 -9.62 7.24 13.47
CA ALA A 53 -9.36 8.68 13.47
C ALA A 53 -8.01 9.06 12.86
N HIS A 54 -7.05 8.15 12.90
CA HIS A 54 -5.69 8.41 12.38
C HIS A 54 -5.43 7.73 11.05
N CYS A 55 -6.45 7.19 10.41
CA CYS A 55 -6.30 6.52 9.13
C CYS A 55 -6.69 7.46 7.98
N ARG A 56 -5.82 7.56 7.00
CA ARG A 56 -6.06 8.33 5.79
C ARG A 56 -5.96 7.38 4.61
N VAL A 57 -6.99 7.36 3.77
CA VAL A 57 -6.99 6.51 2.58
C VAL A 57 -6.53 7.35 1.39
N ILE A 58 -5.59 6.82 0.62
CA ILE A 58 -5.03 7.53 -0.52
C ILE A 58 -5.23 6.74 -1.80
N GLY A 59 -5.32 7.47 -2.89
CA GLY A 59 -5.45 6.90 -4.22
C GLY A 59 -4.76 7.79 -5.23
N GLU A 60 -4.83 7.40 -6.49
CA GLU A 60 -4.23 8.15 -7.57
C GLU A 60 -4.86 9.54 -7.69
N GLN A 61 -4.02 10.53 -7.91
CA GLN A 61 -4.44 11.89 -8.18
C GLN A 61 -4.05 12.27 -9.60
N ASP A 62 -4.48 13.44 -10.04
CA ASP A 62 -4.13 13.94 -11.36
C ASP A 62 -2.59 13.95 -11.50
N GLY A 63 -2.12 13.56 -12.67
CA GLY A 63 -0.68 13.47 -12.91
C GLY A 63 -0.03 12.21 -12.42
N PHE A 64 -0.79 11.24 -11.93
CA PHE A 64 -0.21 9.99 -11.42
C PHE A 64 0.66 9.29 -12.45
N TRP A 65 0.24 9.25 -13.71
CA TRP A 65 1.02 8.57 -14.76
C TRP A 65 2.42 9.16 -14.89
N ASP A 66 2.55 10.47 -14.81
CA ASP A 66 3.86 11.13 -14.88
C ASP A 66 4.73 10.74 -13.70
N VAL A 67 4.16 10.65 -12.51
CA VAL A 67 4.88 10.21 -11.31
C VAL A 67 5.35 8.76 -11.48
N TYR A 68 4.44 7.90 -11.96
CA TYR A 68 4.77 6.50 -12.20
C TYR A 68 5.91 6.35 -13.21
N ARG A 69 5.87 7.10 -14.31
CA ARG A 69 6.92 7.06 -15.31
C ARG A 69 8.25 7.56 -14.76
N GLU A 70 8.22 8.55 -13.90
CA GLU A 70 9.43 9.06 -13.25
C GLU A 70 10.02 7.99 -12.31
N VAL A 71 9.18 7.36 -11.50
CA VAL A 71 9.63 6.31 -10.58
C VAL A 71 10.21 5.13 -11.34
N THR A 72 9.50 4.66 -12.37
CA THR A 72 9.93 3.48 -13.13
C THR A 72 11.07 3.77 -14.10
N GLY A 73 11.33 5.04 -14.39
CA GLY A 73 12.50 5.41 -15.18
C GLY A 73 13.81 5.22 -14.42
N ALA A 74 13.76 5.19 -13.09
CA ALA A 74 14.93 5.04 -12.25
C ALA A 74 15.24 3.58 -11.90
N VAL A 75 14.27 2.68 -12.03
CA VAL A 75 14.45 1.27 -11.66
C VAL A 75 13.82 0.37 -12.71
N PRO A 76 14.44 -0.79 -13.00
CA PRO A 76 13.83 -1.77 -13.90
C PRO A 76 12.50 -2.24 -13.33
N THR A 77 11.47 -2.30 -14.15
CA THR A 77 10.12 -2.62 -13.68
C THR A 77 9.40 -3.53 -14.68
N ARG A 78 9.10 -4.74 -14.25
CA ARG A 78 8.31 -5.67 -15.08
C ARG A 78 7.64 -6.71 -14.22
N GLY A 79 6.53 -7.26 -14.71
CA GLY A 79 5.81 -8.31 -14.00
C GLY A 79 5.29 -7.81 -12.66
N ASN A 80 5.55 -8.56 -11.61
CA ASN A 80 5.08 -8.23 -10.27
C ASN A 80 5.68 -6.94 -9.73
N GLU A 81 6.80 -6.50 -10.30
CA GLU A 81 7.41 -5.24 -9.89
C GLU A 81 6.52 -4.03 -10.22
N VAL A 82 5.61 -4.17 -11.16
CA VAL A 82 4.64 -3.12 -11.49
C VAL A 82 3.77 -2.79 -10.27
N ARG A 83 3.37 -3.79 -9.50
CA ARG A 83 2.57 -3.55 -8.29
C ARG A 83 3.34 -2.74 -7.26
N ASP A 84 4.61 -3.07 -7.06
CA ASP A 84 5.46 -2.36 -6.11
C ASP A 84 5.66 -0.92 -6.58
N ALA A 85 5.92 -0.73 -7.87
CA ALA A 85 6.09 0.59 -8.45
C ALA A 85 4.80 1.41 -8.37
N HIS A 86 3.65 0.77 -8.54
CA HIS A 86 2.35 1.42 -8.40
C HIS A 86 2.19 2.00 -6.98
N LEU A 87 2.43 1.17 -5.97
CA LEU A 87 2.32 1.63 -4.58
C LEU A 87 3.35 2.70 -4.26
N ALA A 88 4.60 2.49 -4.68
CA ALA A 88 5.66 3.48 -4.44
C ALA A 88 5.31 4.83 -5.08
N SER A 89 4.74 4.81 -6.28
CA SER A 89 4.33 6.03 -6.98
C SER A 89 3.19 6.74 -6.27
N LEU A 90 2.23 6.00 -5.73
CA LEU A 90 1.17 6.58 -4.90
C LEU A 90 1.75 7.29 -3.68
N LEU A 91 2.67 6.62 -2.99
CA LEU A 91 3.31 7.20 -1.82
C LEU A 91 4.06 8.47 -2.18
N ARG A 92 4.80 8.45 -3.29
CA ARG A 92 5.51 9.63 -3.76
C ARG A 92 4.56 10.77 -4.12
N GLN A 93 3.46 10.45 -4.79
CA GLN A 93 2.48 11.48 -5.18
C GLN A 93 1.89 12.18 -3.96
N HIS A 94 1.70 11.46 -2.88
CA HIS A 94 1.15 12.00 -1.63
C HIS A 94 2.20 12.53 -0.67
N GLY A 95 3.46 12.52 -1.08
CA GLY A 95 4.54 13.04 -0.24
C GLY A 95 4.92 12.14 0.93
N VAL A 96 4.52 10.89 0.88
CA VAL A 96 4.84 9.92 1.93
C VAL A 96 6.24 9.38 1.68
N LYS A 97 7.06 9.39 2.73
CA LYS A 97 8.49 9.02 2.61
C LYS A 97 8.86 7.73 3.31
N THR A 98 7.96 7.17 4.11
CA THR A 98 8.24 5.97 4.87
C THR A 98 7.20 4.91 4.59
N ILE A 99 7.65 3.70 4.33
CA ILE A 99 6.76 2.55 4.20
C ILE A 99 7.15 1.51 5.24
N TYR A 100 6.15 0.97 5.92
CA TYR A 100 6.34 -0.14 6.86
C TYR A 100 5.99 -1.43 6.15
N THR A 101 7.00 -2.22 5.83
CA THR A 101 6.81 -3.46 5.11
C THR A 101 7.94 -4.44 5.44
N HIS A 102 7.61 -5.70 5.41
CA HIS A 102 8.60 -6.78 5.52
C HIS A 102 9.27 -7.05 4.16
N ASP A 103 8.72 -6.50 3.08
CA ASP A 103 9.20 -6.73 1.72
C ASP A 103 10.39 -5.83 1.42
N LYS A 104 11.56 -6.43 1.24
CA LYS A 104 12.79 -5.71 0.96
C LYS A 104 12.85 -5.14 -0.45
N ASP A 105 11.96 -5.58 -1.34
CA ASP A 105 11.95 -5.10 -2.72
C ASP A 105 11.67 -3.61 -2.82
N PHE A 106 11.05 -3.00 -1.80
CA PHE A 106 10.82 -1.57 -1.78
C PHE A 106 12.08 -0.74 -1.57
N ARG A 107 13.19 -1.35 -1.16
CA ARG A 107 14.45 -0.63 -0.97
C ARG A 107 15.04 -0.08 -2.25
N LYS A 108 14.62 -0.57 -3.41
CA LYS A 108 15.07 -0.05 -4.70
C LYS A 108 14.54 1.36 -5.00
N PHE A 109 13.55 1.81 -4.25
CA PHE A 109 12.99 3.15 -4.43
C PHE A 109 13.68 4.10 -3.45
N ASP A 110 14.62 4.89 -3.96
CA ASP A 110 15.49 5.74 -3.15
C ASP A 110 14.74 6.76 -2.28
N PHE A 111 13.59 7.21 -2.76
CA PHE A 111 12.80 8.20 -2.04
C PHE A 111 12.02 7.62 -0.86
N LEU A 112 11.98 6.29 -0.72
CA LEU A 112 11.27 5.63 0.37
C LEU A 112 12.23 5.14 1.43
N GLN A 113 11.89 5.42 2.68
CA GLN A 113 12.54 4.81 3.82
C GLN A 113 11.75 3.56 4.18
N VAL A 114 12.38 2.41 4.05
CA VAL A 114 11.72 1.13 4.33
C VAL A 114 12.00 0.73 5.76
N ARG A 115 10.94 0.47 6.51
CA ARG A 115 11.04 0.01 7.89
C ARG A 115 10.27 -1.30 8.03
N ASP A 116 10.92 -2.28 8.65
CA ASP A 116 10.29 -3.57 8.91
C ASP A 116 9.60 -3.52 10.26
N PRO A 117 8.27 -3.68 10.30
CA PRO A 117 7.53 -3.61 11.55
C PRO A 117 7.79 -4.79 12.48
N LEU A 118 8.46 -5.84 11.99
CA LEU A 118 8.75 -7.04 12.79
C LEU A 118 10.11 -6.98 13.46
N ILE A 119 10.86 -5.92 13.30
CA ILE A 119 12.20 -5.76 13.88
C ILE A 119 12.18 -4.72 14.99
#